data_6bd13d2210a7f2cf31b6aef1257e210b
#
_entry.id   6bd13d2210a7f2cf31b6aef1257e210b
#
_cell.length_a   1.000
_cell.length_b   1.000
_cell.length_c   1.000
_cell.angle_alpha   90.00
_cell.angle_beta   90.00
_cell.angle_gamma   90.00
#
_symmetry.space_group_name_H-M   'P 1'
#
loop_
_entity.id
_entity.type
_entity.pdbx_description
1 polymer ?
#
loop_
_entity_poly.entity_id
_entity_poly.type
_entity_poly.pdbx_seq_one_letter_code
_entity_poly.pdbx_strand_id
1 'polypeptide(L)'
;MLKYFSALLFISTLFFFQSCDESRPRLRSVGPEVTGKVGEILVVCENGIWESEIKHYLDTHLTQFIMPYFPDVATFELVHRSPSKFEQGVKRYRNTLFIQIDPTFNKPQADIIRKEDVWAVGQLVVEITGKDYNQVLDACKKGLRSVHEEFDTMEWSRIVKQFKREENRLVQKEIKKNFGIDIALPNGAKIVSKRSNFYRIDFPSGARPIEFVGSGKQEMGTVLSGVMIYQYDYKDSSQFVLENLLKARDTMLRYNVPHEVEGLYMGTQYAELVYPEGTATKNLKGNVSGYEMRGMFQFTGKAVHTTGGAFWAFHFVHPTTKKLICISGYVDAPSTTSWTHYLRELQAVWKSVEIVK
;
A
#
# COMPACT_ATOMS: atom_id res chain seq x y z
N MET A 1 56.85 -6.19 53.48
CA MET A 1 55.57 -5.53 53.15
C MET A 1 55.45 -5.23 51.63
N LEU A 2 55.82 -6.20 50.75
CA LEU A 2 55.81 -5.95 49.28
C LEU A 2 55.23 -7.13 48.48
N LYS A 3 54.39 -7.98 49.10
CA LYS A 3 53.79 -9.15 48.43
C LYS A 3 52.27 -9.10 48.31
N TYR A 4 51.61 -8.04 48.75
CA TYR A 4 50.16 -7.93 48.68
C TYR A 4 49.64 -6.83 47.72
N PHE A 5 50.55 -6.13 47.04
CA PHE A 5 50.14 -5.04 46.10
C PHE A 5 49.89 -5.52 44.66
N SER A 6 50.34 -6.74 44.32
CA SER A 6 50.17 -7.26 42.95
C SER A 6 48.87 -8.05 42.74
N ALA A 7 48.12 -8.41 43.80
CA ALA A 7 46.88 -9.15 43.68
C ALA A 7 45.62 -8.27 43.53
N LEU A 8 45.73 -6.98 43.84
CA LEU A 8 44.57 -6.06 43.75
C LEU A 8 44.43 -5.41 42.34
N LEU A 9 45.47 -5.49 41.49
CA LEU A 9 45.45 -4.88 40.18
C LEU A 9 44.87 -5.82 39.08
N PHE A 10 44.67 -7.10 39.37
CA PHE A 10 44.17 -8.09 38.42
C PHE A 10 42.68 -8.39 38.48
N ILE A 11 41.98 -7.86 39.50
CA ILE A 11 40.52 -8.03 39.67
C ILE A 11 39.73 -6.85 39.08
N SER A 12 40.39 -5.72 38.73
CA SER A 12 39.76 -4.52 38.19
C SER A 12 39.54 -4.54 36.66
N THR A 13 40.07 -5.56 35.96
CA THR A 13 40.01 -5.61 34.47
C THR A 13 38.96 -6.56 33.92
N LEU A 14 38.07 -7.15 34.74
CA LEU A 14 37.09 -8.16 34.32
C LEU A 14 35.64 -7.66 34.26
N PHE A 15 35.38 -6.34 34.44
CA PHE A 15 34.05 -5.81 34.43
C PHE A 15 33.72 -4.83 33.29
N PHE A 16 34.45 -4.85 32.17
CA PHE A 16 34.18 -3.95 31.03
C PHE A 16 33.75 -4.65 29.75
N PHE A 17 33.16 -5.83 29.80
CA PHE A 17 32.59 -6.46 28.62
C PHE A 17 31.15 -6.95 28.84
N GLN A 18 30.26 -6.06 29.19
CA GLN A 18 28.80 -6.27 28.98
C GLN A 18 28.11 -4.92 28.82
N SER A 19 28.21 -4.34 27.66
CA SER A 19 27.23 -3.42 27.13
C SER A 19 27.13 -3.68 25.63
N CYS A 20 26.41 -4.72 25.27
CA CYS A 20 25.82 -4.79 23.95
C CYS A 20 24.67 -3.79 23.94
N ASP A 21 24.98 -2.57 23.55
CA ASP A 21 23.99 -1.55 23.26
C ASP A 21 23.27 -1.93 21.96
N GLU A 22 22.09 -2.53 22.09
CA GLU A 22 21.17 -2.80 20.96
C GLU A 22 20.54 -1.56 20.36
N SER A 23 20.96 -0.39 20.77
CA SER A 23 20.43 0.91 20.32
C SER A 23 21.31 1.65 19.30
N ARG A 24 22.14 0.96 18.54
CA ARG A 24 22.75 1.60 17.38
C ARG A 24 21.66 1.94 16.37
N PRO A 25 21.41 3.23 16.08
CA PRO A 25 20.52 3.57 15.00
C PRO A 25 21.06 2.90 13.74
N ARG A 26 20.26 2.01 13.12
CA ARG A 26 20.64 1.43 11.83
C ARG A 26 21.02 2.58 10.93
N LEU A 27 22.28 2.65 10.53
CA LEU A 27 22.77 3.62 9.56
C LEU A 27 21.78 3.58 8.40
N ARG A 28 21.19 4.75 8.07
CA ARG A 28 20.32 4.87 6.90
C ARG A 28 21.10 4.32 5.73
N SER A 29 20.52 3.39 4.98
CA SER A 29 21.12 2.94 3.74
C SER A 29 21.30 4.18 2.86
N VAL A 30 22.54 4.64 2.75
CA VAL A 30 22.91 5.78 1.92
C VAL A 30 23.02 5.25 0.50
N GLY A 31 21.94 5.33 -0.25
CA GLY A 31 21.88 4.92 -1.65
C GLY A 31 20.90 5.80 -2.43
N PRO A 32 20.99 5.78 -3.76
CA PRO A 32 20.03 6.50 -4.59
C PRO A 32 18.61 5.97 -4.37
N GLU A 33 17.62 6.83 -4.51
CA GLU A 33 16.22 6.46 -4.46
C GLU A 33 15.79 5.73 -5.74
N VAL A 34 14.74 4.93 -5.64
CA VAL A 34 14.12 4.24 -6.78
C VAL A 34 13.52 5.24 -7.79
N THR A 35 13.46 4.83 -9.03
CA THR A 35 12.80 5.54 -10.15
C THR A 35 11.58 4.76 -10.64
N GLY A 36 10.82 5.30 -11.58
CA GLY A 36 9.57 4.75 -12.10
C GLY A 36 8.36 5.22 -11.30
N LYS A 37 7.17 5.05 -11.85
CA LYS A 37 5.91 5.47 -11.22
C LYS A 37 5.43 4.43 -10.22
N VAL A 38 4.62 4.86 -9.27
CA VAL A 38 3.91 3.93 -8.37
C VAL A 38 3.00 3.02 -9.19
N GLY A 39 3.09 1.71 -8.94
CA GLY A 39 2.32 0.73 -9.70
C GLY A 39 2.92 0.33 -11.04
N GLU A 40 4.20 0.64 -11.33
CA GLU A 40 4.89 0.13 -12.52
C GLU A 40 5.84 -1.01 -12.19
N ILE A 41 5.93 -1.99 -13.11
CA ILE A 41 6.92 -3.06 -13.12
C ILE A 41 7.72 -2.98 -14.41
N LEU A 42 9.04 -2.84 -14.32
CA LEU A 42 9.95 -2.96 -15.43
C LEU A 42 10.21 -4.45 -15.71
N VAL A 43 9.73 -4.97 -16.82
CA VAL A 43 10.01 -6.33 -17.28
C VAL A 43 11.20 -6.31 -18.23
N VAL A 44 12.26 -7.01 -17.86
CA VAL A 44 13.50 -7.12 -18.66
C VAL A 44 13.60 -8.54 -19.20
N CYS A 45 13.34 -8.68 -20.50
CA CYS A 45 13.44 -9.96 -21.20
C CYS A 45 13.70 -9.73 -22.71
N GLU A 46 14.14 -10.75 -23.39
CA GLU A 46 14.27 -10.72 -24.86
C GLU A 46 12.91 -10.50 -25.52
N ASN A 47 12.91 -9.84 -26.69
CA ASN A 47 11.66 -9.55 -27.42
C ASN A 47 10.86 -10.81 -27.71
N GLY A 48 11.52 -11.92 -28.06
CA GLY A 48 10.84 -13.20 -28.30
C GLY A 48 10.10 -13.77 -27.09
N ILE A 49 10.57 -13.49 -25.87
CA ILE A 49 9.87 -13.84 -24.63
C ILE A 49 8.68 -12.89 -24.42
N TRP A 50 8.89 -11.58 -24.62
CA TRP A 50 7.83 -10.59 -24.49
C TRP A 50 6.66 -10.78 -25.44
N GLU A 51 6.91 -11.26 -26.65
CA GLU A 51 5.91 -11.51 -27.70
C GLU A 51 5.31 -12.93 -27.65
N SER A 52 5.68 -13.73 -26.63
CA SER A 52 5.24 -15.12 -26.47
C SER A 52 4.04 -15.30 -25.54
N GLU A 53 3.64 -16.56 -25.30
CA GLU A 53 2.61 -16.92 -24.33
C GLU A 53 2.92 -16.41 -22.90
N ILE A 54 4.19 -16.22 -22.56
CA ILE A 54 4.61 -15.67 -21.26
C ILE A 54 3.99 -14.29 -21.02
N LYS A 55 3.89 -13.45 -22.05
CA LYS A 55 3.24 -12.14 -21.94
C LYS A 55 1.79 -12.23 -21.47
N HIS A 56 1.05 -13.22 -21.96
CA HIS A 56 -0.33 -13.45 -21.51
C HIS A 56 -0.39 -13.74 -20.00
N TYR A 57 0.54 -14.54 -19.46
CA TYR A 57 0.59 -14.79 -18.02
C TYR A 57 1.03 -13.56 -17.22
N LEU A 58 1.96 -12.76 -17.74
CA LEU A 58 2.35 -11.48 -17.14
C LEU A 58 1.13 -10.55 -17.02
N ASP A 59 0.37 -10.38 -18.09
CA ASP A 59 -0.83 -9.55 -18.09
C ASP A 59 -1.88 -10.10 -17.12
N THR A 60 -2.18 -11.39 -17.21
CA THR A 60 -3.21 -12.02 -16.37
C THR A 60 -2.91 -11.89 -14.88
N HIS A 61 -1.64 -12.00 -14.47
CA HIS A 61 -1.29 -12.05 -13.05
C HIS A 61 -0.79 -10.71 -12.49
N LEU A 62 -0.19 -9.84 -13.31
CA LEU A 62 0.43 -8.62 -12.82
C LEU A 62 -0.41 -7.36 -13.10
N THR A 63 -1.30 -7.38 -14.11
CA THR A 63 -2.09 -6.20 -14.49
C THR A 63 -3.58 -6.34 -14.18
N GLN A 64 -3.93 -7.14 -13.18
CA GLN A 64 -5.32 -7.31 -12.77
C GLN A 64 -5.94 -5.98 -12.37
N PHE A 65 -7.22 -5.79 -12.69
CA PHE A 65 -7.94 -4.61 -12.25
C PHE A 65 -8.32 -4.69 -10.77
N ILE A 66 -8.26 -3.55 -10.11
CA ILE A 66 -8.74 -3.41 -8.73
C ILE A 66 -10.25 -3.15 -8.80
N MET A 67 -11.03 -4.19 -8.65
CA MET A 67 -12.49 -4.06 -8.64
C MET A 67 -13.01 -3.41 -7.34
N PRO A 68 -14.13 -2.70 -7.35
CA PRO A 68 -15.02 -2.41 -8.48
C PRO A 68 -14.85 -0.97 -9.02
N TYR A 69 -13.63 -0.48 -9.14
CA TYR A 69 -13.41 0.91 -9.55
C TYR A 69 -13.71 1.14 -11.05
N PHE A 70 -14.28 2.30 -11.34
CA PHE A 70 -14.51 2.78 -12.69
C PHE A 70 -14.10 4.27 -12.81
N PRO A 71 -13.24 4.63 -13.78
CA PRO A 71 -12.63 3.75 -14.78
C PRO A 71 -11.72 2.67 -14.17
N ASP A 72 -11.45 1.63 -14.95
CA ASP A 72 -10.62 0.49 -14.53
C ASP A 72 -9.26 0.94 -14.04
N VAL A 73 -8.82 0.41 -12.92
CA VAL A 73 -7.52 0.69 -12.30
C VAL A 73 -6.72 -0.59 -12.25
N ALA A 74 -5.65 -0.67 -13.03
CA ALA A 74 -4.73 -1.81 -12.98
C ALA A 74 -3.92 -1.80 -11.67
N THR A 75 -3.66 -2.99 -11.13
CA THR A 75 -2.77 -3.15 -9.98
C THR A 75 -1.35 -2.73 -10.33
N PHE A 76 -0.89 -3.10 -11.53
CA PHE A 76 0.39 -2.68 -12.11
C PHE A 76 0.28 -2.42 -13.60
N GLU A 77 1.16 -1.54 -14.09
CA GLU A 77 1.46 -1.33 -15.50
C GLU A 77 2.82 -1.95 -15.82
N LEU A 78 2.92 -2.64 -16.96
CA LEU A 78 4.17 -3.28 -17.39
C LEU A 78 4.92 -2.41 -18.38
N VAL A 79 6.19 -2.15 -18.08
CA VAL A 79 7.12 -1.45 -18.98
C VAL A 79 8.17 -2.44 -19.45
N HIS A 80 8.23 -2.73 -20.76
CA HIS A 80 9.21 -3.67 -21.31
C HIS A 80 10.52 -3.01 -21.73
N ARG A 81 11.63 -3.72 -21.47
CA ARG A 81 12.96 -3.42 -22.03
C ARG A 81 13.70 -4.72 -22.37
N SER A 82 14.36 -4.74 -23.52
CA SER A 82 15.30 -5.82 -23.82
C SER A 82 16.54 -5.74 -22.92
N PRO A 83 17.22 -6.86 -22.62
CA PRO A 83 18.41 -6.86 -21.76
C PRO A 83 19.50 -5.90 -22.25
N SER A 84 19.69 -5.76 -23.56
CA SER A 84 20.64 -4.82 -24.17
C SER A 84 20.34 -3.35 -23.90
N LYS A 85 19.10 -3.01 -23.55
CA LYS A 85 18.65 -1.66 -23.20
C LYS A 85 18.51 -1.44 -21.67
N PHE A 86 18.94 -2.41 -20.88
CA PHE A 86 18.96 -2.31 -19.43
C PHE A 86 20.21 -1.57 -18.95
N GLU A 87 20.22 -0.26 -19.12
CA GLU A 87 21.33 0.63 -18.82
C GLU A 87 21.19 1.33 -17.46
N GLN A 88 22.21 2.12 -17.06
CA GLN A 88 22.26 2.82 -15.77
C GLN A 88 20.98 3.62 -15.45
N GLY A 89 20.35 4.27 -16.44
CA GLY A 89 19.13 5.07 -16.27
C GLY A 89 17.93 4.28 -15.75
N VAL A 90 17.83 2.99 -16.09
CA VAL A 90 16.70 2.14 -15.69
C VAL A 90 17.01 1.14 -14.58
N LYS A 91 18.29 0.98 -14.19
CA LYS A 91 18.68 0.05 -13.13
C LYS A 91 18.02 0.33 -11.79
N ARG A 92 17.70 1.59 -11.50
CA ARG A 92 17.06 2.01 -10.25
C ARG A 92 15.53 1.90 -10.25
N TYR A 93 14.96 1.23 -11.27
CA TYR A 93 13.50 1.08 -11.35
C TYR A 93 12.96 0.36 -10.11
N ARG A 94 11.87 0.88 -9.53
CA ARG A 94 11.33 0.46 -8.22
C ARG A 94 10.99 -1.02 -8.13
N ASN A 95 10.38 -1.58 -9.19
CA ASN A 95 10.06 -2.99 -9.32
C ASN A 95 10.63 -3.47 -10.64
N THR A 96 11.51 -4.46 -10.62
CA THR A 96 12.13 -5.02 -11.82
C THR A 96 11.92 -6.53 -11.85
N LEU A 97 11.41 -7.04 -12.95
CA LEU A 97 11.23 -8.47 -13.22
C LEU A 97 12.12 -8.87 -14.39
N PHE A 98 13.14 -9.67 -14.12
CA PHE A 98 13.94 -10.31 -15.15
C PHE A 98 13.35 -11.66 -15.53
N ILE A 99 13.28 -11.96 -16.83
CA ILE A 99 12.91 -13.26 -17.34
C ILE A 99 13.99 -13.70 -18.33
N GLN A 100 14.70 -14.77 -17.98
CA GLN A 100 15.90 -15.20 -18.68
C GLN A 100 15.87 -16.68 -19.01
N ILE A 101 16.31 -17.03 -20.23
CA ILE A 101 16.61 -18.40 -20.65
C ILE A 101 18.12 -18.53 -20.68
N ASP A 102 18.67 -19.35 -19.81
CA ASP A 102 20.11 -19.65 -19.73
C ASP A 102 20.33 -21.14 -20.03
N PRO A 103 20.82 -21.51 -21.24
CA PRO A 103 21.07 -22.90 -21.57
C PRO A 103 22.07 -23.62 -20.64
N THR A 104 22.87 -22.86 -19.89
CA THR A 104 23.83 -23.43 -18.91
C THR A 104 23.18 -23.70 -17.54
N PHE A 105 21.93 -23.25 -17.34
CA PHE A 105 21.19 -23.48 -16.11
C PHE A 105 20.93 -24.97 -15.88
N ASN A 106 21.40 -25.50 -14.76
CA ASN A 106 21.48 -26.95 -14.52
C ASN A 106 20.47 -27.50 -13.50
N LYS A 107 19.53 -26.68 -13.01
CA LYS A 107 18.50 -27.16 -12.11
C LYS A 107 17.31 -27.76 -12.86
N PRO A 108 16.57 -28.70 -12.24
CA PRO A 108 15.43 -29.38 -12.89
C PRO A 108 14.22 -28.47 -13.13
N GLN A 109 14.13 -27.34 -12.41
CA GLN A 109 13.07 -26.33 -12.54
C GLN A 109 13.70 -24.95 -12.57
N ALA A 110 13.01 -23.98 -13.19
CA ALA A 110 13.44 -22.58 -13.14
C ALA A 110 13.43 -22.04 -11.71
N ASP A 111 14.37 -21.16 -11.42
CA ASP A 111 14.43 -20.42 -10.16
C ASP A 111 13.64 -19.14 -10.24
N ILE A 112 13.02 -18.75 -9.11
CA ILE A 112 12.47 -17.41 -8.88
C ILE A 112 13.23 -16.81 -7.69
N ILE A 113 14.12 -15.89 -7.98
CA ILE A 113 15.01 -15.28 -6.98
C ILE A 113 14.57 -13.83 -6.72
N ARG A 114 14.56 -13.44 -5.46
CA ARG A 114 14.17 -12.10 -4.99
C ARG A 114 15.35 -11.39 -4.37
N LYS A 115 15.54 -10.13 -4.73
CA LYS A 115 16.64 -9.30 -4.22
C LYS A 115 16.08 -7.90 -3.89
N GLU A 116 16.41 -7.37 -2.73
CA GLU A 116 16.07 -6.00 -2.34
C GLU A 116 17.30 -5.10 -2.42
N ASP A 117 17.08 -3.81 -2.66
CA ASP A 117 18.12 -2.76 -2.61
C ASP A 117 19.35 -3.03 -3.49
N VAL A 118 19.15 -3.61 -4.68
CA VAL A 118 20.27 -3.99 -5.58
C VAL A 118 20.98 -2.75 -6.14
N TRP A 119 20.25 -1.78 -6.66
CA TRP A 119 20.79 -0.55 -7.25
C TRP A 119 20.21 0.72 -6.63
N ALA A 120 19.13 0.59 -5.87
CA ALA A 120 18.47 1.72 -5.21
C ALA A 120 17.78 1.27 -3.92
N VAL A 121 17.69 2.16 -2.95
CA VAL A 121 17.03 1.90 -1.68
C VAL A 121 15.52 1.74 -1.88
N GLY A 122 14.96 0.66 -1.37
CA GLY A 122 13.55 0.30 -1.52
C GLY A 122 13.24 -0.37 -2.87
N GLN A 123 14.22 -0.83 -3.63
CA GLN A 123 14.02 -1.57 -4.86
C GLN A 123 13.66 -3.04 -4.57
N LEU A 124 12.77 -3.61 -5.37
CA LEU A 124 12.56 -5.06 -5.43
C LEU A 124 12.88 -5.55 -6.85
N VAL A 125 13.79 -6.51 -6.93
CA VAL A 125 14.18 -7.19 -8.16
C VAL A 125 13.78 -8.65 -8.04
N VAL A 126 13.03 -9.16 -9.01
CA VAL A 126 12.68 -10.58 -9.13
C VAL A 126 13.31 -11.11 -10.41
N GLU A 127 13.98 -12.26 -10.33
CA GLU A 127 14.61 -12.93 -11.47
C GLU A 127 14.00 -14.32 -11.65
N ILE A 128 13.46 -14.59 -12.82
CA ILE A 128 12.99 -15.92 -13.26
C ILE A 128 14.00 -16.45 -14.27
N THR A 129 14.71 -17.52 -13.93
CA THR A 129 15.74 -18.09 -14.80
C THR A 129 15.53 -19.59 -14.96
N GLY A 130 15.49 -20.06 -16.21
CA GLY A 130 15.40 -21.47 -16.55
C GLY A 130 16.28 -21.80 -17.76
N LYS A 131 16.54 -23.10 -18.00
CA LYS A 131 17.41 -23.56 -19.08
C LYS A 131 16.77 -23.42 -20.46
N ASP A 132 15.45 -23.42 -20.53
CA ASP A 132 14.68 -23.36 -21.76
C ASP A 132 13.35 -22.63 -21.58
N TYR A 133 12.67 -22.38 -22.68
CA TYR A 133 11.38 -21.70 -22.69
C TYR A 133 10.32 -22.38 -21.83
N ASN A 134 10.24 -23.72 -21.85
CA ASN A 134 9.21 -24.46 -21.13
C ASN A 134 9.39 -24.35 -19.61
N GLN A 135 10.62 -24.40 -19.13
CA GLN A 135 10.90 -24.19 -17.70
C GLN A 135 10.49 -22.80 -17.24
N VAL A 136 10.83 -21.77 -18.02
CA VAL A 136 10.47 -20.36 -17.69
C VAL A 136 8.96 -20.15 -17.76
N LEU A 137 8.29 -20.69 -18.76
CA LEU A 137 6.83 -20.63 -18.90
C LEU A 137 6.12 -21.30 -17.72
N ASP A 138 6.59 -22.48 -17.31
CA ASP A 138 6.03 -23.19 -16.15
C ASP A 138 6.22 -22.43 -14.82
N ALA A 139 7.38 -21.80 -14.64
CA ALA A 139 7.65 -20.92 -13.50
C ALA A 139 6.73 -19.68 -13.51
N CYS A 140 6.49 -19.07 -14.66
CA CYS A 140 5.54 -17.96 -14.79
C CYS A 140 4.12 -18.41 -14.43
N LYS A 141 3.65 -19.54 -14.97
CA LYS A 141 2.32 -20.10 -14.65
C LYS A 141 2.10 -20.32 -13.16
N LYS A 142 3.11 -20.81 -12.45
CA LYS A 142 3.01 -21.19 -11.04
C LYS A 142 3.37 -20.05 -10.07
N GLY A 143 4.28 -19.16 -10.46
CA GLY A 143 4.93 -18.23 -9.55
C GLY A 143 4.47 -16.77 -9.64
N LEU A 144 3.91 -16.31 -10.76
CA LEU A 144 3.61 -14.89 -10.96
C LEU A 144 2.59 -14.33 -9.97
N ARG A 145 1.68 -15.15 -9.45
CA ARG A 145 0.76 -14.71 -8.38
C ARG A 145 1.52 -14.30 -7.12
N SER A 146 2.49 -15.09 -6.68
CA SER A 146 3.33 -14.75 -5.51
C SER A 146 4.20 -13.51 -5.79
N VAL A 147 4.73 -13.41 -7.02
CA VAL A 147 5.50 -12.24 -7.46
C VAL A 147 4.65 -10.96 -7.43
N HIS A 148 3.38 -11.04 -7.84
CA HIS A 148 2.43 -9.92 -7.72
C HIS A 148 2.25 -9.48 -6.26
N GLU A 149 2.00 -10.43 -5.34
CA GLU A 149 1.80 -10.14 -3.91
C GLU A 149 3.05 -9.49 -3.28
N GLU A 150 4.25 -9.85 -3.73
CA GLU A 150 5.50 -9.27 -3.26
C GLU A 150 5.71 -7.85 -3.78
N PHE A 151 5.46 -7.59 -5.07
CA PHE A 151 5.49 -6.23 -5.60
C PHE A 151 4.43 -5.35 -4.95
N ASP A 152 3.21 -5.85 -4.73
CA ASP A 152 2.15 -5.14 -4.01
C ASP A 152 2.61 -4.76 -2.59
N THR A 153 3.16 -5.73 -1.86
CA THR A 153 3.68 -5.53 -0.51
C THR A 153 4.80 -4.50 -0.47
N MET A 154 5.71 -4.52 -1.44
CA MET A 154 6.80 -3.55 -1.52
C MET A 154 6.27 -2.15 -1.83
N GLU A 155 5.26 -2.00 -2.71
CA GLU A 155 4.69 -0.71 -3.07
C GLU A 155 4.10 0.01 -1.86
N TRP A 156 3.13 -0.58 -1.16
CA TRP A 156 2.53 0.08 -0.01
C TRP A 156 3.52 0.21 1.17
N SER A 157 4.50 -0.69 1.31
CA SER A 157 5.54 -0.59 2.35
C SER A 157 6.44 0.64 2.17
N ARG A 158 6.79 1.01 0.93
CA ARG A 158 7.53 2.24 0.63
C ARG A 158 6.74 3.48 1.07
N ILE A 159 5.45 3.51 0.76
CA ILE A 159 4.56 4.62 1.15
C ILE A 159 4.46 4.71 2.69
N VAL A 160 4.27 3.59 3.38
CA VAL A 160 4.25 3.56 4.85
C VAL A 160 5.57 4.07 5.43
N LYS A 161 6.72 3.65 4.88
CA LYS A 161 8.04 4.14 5.32
C LYS A 161 8.18 5.65 5.12
N GLN A 162 7.69 6.17 3.99
CA GLN A 162 7.70 7.61 3.71
C GLN A 162 6.82 8.36 4.70
N PHE A 163 5.57 7.94 4.91
CA PHE A 163 4.64 8.58 5.84
C PHE A 163 5.18 8.58 7.28
N LYS A 164 5.76 7.46 7.75
CA LYS A 164 6.38 7.38 9.08
C LYS A 164 7.62 8.26 9.23
N ARG A 165 8.37 8.52 8.16
CA ARG A 165 9.54 9.42 8.20
C ARG A 165 9.14 10.88 8.42
N GLU A 166 7.98 11.28 7.90
CA GLU A 166 7.50 12.66 7.86
C GLU A 166 6.27 12.89 8.75
N GLU A 167 6.11 12.08 9.77
CA GLU A 167 4.91 11.94 10.59
C GLU A 167 4.43 13.25 11.23
N ASN A 168 3.12 13.54 11.12
CA ASN A 168 2.45 14.59 11.89
C ASN A 168 2.09 14.08 13.30
N ARG A 169 2.99 14.30 14.26
CA ARG A 169 2.86 13.80 15.65
C ARG A 169 1.60 14.28 16.36
N LEU A 170 1.06 15.45 16.03
CA LEU A 170 -0.15 15.98 16.68
C LEU A 170 -1.38 15.19 16.24
N VAL A 171 -1.53 14.94 14.94
CA VAL A 171 -2.63 14.13 14.40
C VAL A 171 -2.54 12.69 14.93
N GLN A 172 -1.35 12.11 14.94
CA GLN A 172 -1.11 10.77 15.47
C GLN A 172 -1.50 10.65 16.96
N LYS A 173 -1.12 11.63 17.79
CA LYS A 173 -1.48 11.65 19.21
C LYS A 173 -2.99 11.66 19.42
N GLU A 174 -3.73 12.44 18.61
CA GLU A 174 -5.18 12.49 18.69
C GLU A 174 -5.84 11.17 18.28
N ILE A 175 -5.34 10.52 17.22
CA ILE A 175 -5.84 9.21 16.76
C ILE A 175 -5.59 8.15 17.84
N LYS A 176 -4.36 8.07 18.36
CA LYS A 176 -4.00 7.15 19.45
C LYS A 176 -4.89 7.32 20.67
N LYS A 177 -5.10 8.57 21.09
CA LYS A 177 -5.92 8.89 22.25
C LYS A 177 -7.38 8.46 22.07
N ASN A 178 -7.96 8.69 20.90
CA ASN A 178 -9.41 8.51 20.68
C ASN A 178 -9.79 7.10 20.23
N PHE A 179 -8.94 6.47 19.40
CA PHE A 179 -9.24 5.18 18.79
C PHE A 179 -8.35 4.03 19.27
N GLY A 180 -7.28 4.30 20.03
CA GLY A 180 -6.35 3.28 20.51
C GLY A 180 -5.52 2.64 19.40
N ILE A 181 -5.34 3.32 18.27
CA ILE A 181 -4.60 2.83 17.10
C ILE A 181 -3.50 3.80 16.68
N ASP A 182 -2.49 3.26 16.04
CA ASP A 182 -1.49 3.99 15.29
C ASP A 182 -1.63 3.69 13.80
N ILE A 183 -1.56 4.72 12.95
CA ILE A 183 -1.62 4.61 11.48
C ILE A 183 -0.64 5.58 10.85
N ALA A 184 -0.02 5.21 9.74
CA ALA A 184 0.84 6.12 8.99
C ALA A 184 -0.01 7.05 8.11
N LEU A 185 0.26 8.34 8.17
CA LEU A 185 -0.43 9.37 7.39
C LEU A 185 0.60 10.25 6.67
N PRO A 186 0.25 10.82 5.50
CA PRO A 186 1.15 11.74 4.81
C PRO A 186 1.44 12.99 5.63
N ASN A 187 2.61 13.58 5.40
CA ASN A 187 2.95 14.87 5.98
C ASN A 187 1.93 15.93 5.57
N GLY A 188 1.53 16.77 6.52
CA GLY A 188 0.52 17.81 6.30
C GLY A 188 -0.93 17.32 6.36
N ALA A 189 -1.20 16.03 6.66
CA ALA A 189 -2.54 15.57 6.96
C ALA A 189 -3.16 16.36 8.12
N LYS A 190 -4.45 16.72 8.01
CA LYS A 190 -5.15 17.59 8.98
C LYS A 190 -6.49 17.00 9.37
N ILE A 191 -6.79 16.99 10.67
CA ILE A 191 -8.14 16.65 11.16
C ILE A 191 -9.07 17.84 10.84
N VAL A 192 -10.00 17.63 9.91
CA VAL A 192 -10.96 18.67 9.47
C VAL A 192 -12.33 18.49 10.13
N SER A 193 -12.66 17.29 10.62
CA SER A 193 -13.84 17.02 11.44
C SER A 193 -13.48 16.09 12.58
N LYS A 194 -13.95 16.40 13.78
CA LYS A 194 -13.62 15.67 15.02
C LYS A 194 -14.85 15.50 15.90
N ARG A 195 -15.23 14.24 16.12
CA ARG A 195 -16.25 13.83 17.09
C ARG A 195 -15.74 12.65 17.91
N SER A 196 -16.37 12.30 19.01
CA SER A 196 -15.92 11.19 19.87
C SER A 196 -15.81 9.84 19.16
N ASN A 197 -16.61 9.61 18.14
CA ASN A 197 -16.65 8.36 17.38
C ASN A 197 -16.30 8.50 15.88
N PHE A 198 -15.88 9.71 15.43
CA PHE A 198 -15.60 9.99 14.04
C PHE A 198 -14.53 11.07 13.88
N TYR A 199 -13.50 10.79 13.06
CA TYR A 199 -12.56 11.79 12.54
C TYR A 199 -12.55 11.73 11.02
N ARG A 200 -12.57 12.93 10.38
CA ARG A 200 -12.18 13.09 8.97
C ARG A 200 -10.82 13.78 8.94
N ILE A 201 -9.89 13.19 8.22
CA ILE A 201 -8.52 13.64 8.09
C ILE A 201 -8.26 13.80 6.60
N ASP A 202 -8.10 15.06 6.16
CA ASP A 202 -7.81 15.35 4.76
C ASP A 202 -6.30 15.34 4.55
N PHE A 203 -5.87 14.78 3.43
CA PHE A 203 -4.47 14.79 3.00
C PHE A 203 -4.16 16.12 2.30
N PRO A 204 -2.86 16.49 2.19
CA PRO A 204 -2.52 17.71 1.48
C PRO A 204 -3.08 17.72 0.07
N SER A 205 -3.94 18.68 -0.22
CA SER A 205 -4.45 18.94 -1.55
C SER A 205 -3.71 20.12 -2.15
N GLY A 206 -3.37 20.02 -3.42
CA GLY A 206 -2.72 21.08 -4.18
C GLY A 206 -2.77 20.74 -5.65
N ALA A 207 -2.54 21.75 -6.50
CA ALA A 207 -2.35 21.47 -7.91
C ALA A 207 -1.12 20.57 -8.07
N ARG A 208 -1.31 19.43 -8.69
CA ARG A 208 -0.26 18.44 -8.97
C ARG A 208 -0.41 17.91 -10.39
N PRO A 209 0.65 17.40 -11.00
CA PRO A 209 0.53 16.72 -12.27
C PRO A 209 -0.43 15.54 -12.14
N ILE A 210 -1.47 15.53 -12.97
CA ILE A 210 -2.43 14.44 -13.08
C ILE A 210 -2.16 13.77 -14.42
N GLU A 211 -1.97 12.46 -14.40
CA GLU A 211 -1.81 11.66 -15.60
C GLU A 211 -3.17 11.15 -16.07
N PHE A 212 -3.48 11.35 -17.34
CA PHE A 212 -4.70 10.84 -17.94
C PHE A 212 -4.52 9.39 -18.39
N VAL A 213 -5.49 8.55 -18.06
CA VAL A 213 -5.49 7.13 -18.42
C VAL A 213 -5.35 6.99 -19.94
N GLY A 214 -4.40 6.17 -20.38
CA GLY A 214 -4.19 5.79 -21.78
C GLY A 214 -3.57 6.85 -22.67
N SER A 215 -3.32 8.08 -22.21
CA SER A 215 -2.79 9.14 -23.08
C SER A 215 -1.33 9.50 -22.80
N GLY A 216 -0.83 9.19 -21.60
CA GLY A 216 0.48 9.66 -21.11
C GLY A 216 0.59 11.17 -20.96
N LYS A 217 -0.47 11.93 -21.20
CA LYS A 217 -0.51 13.38 -21.00
C LYS A 217 -0.63 13.69 -19.53
N GLN A 218 0.04 14.74 -19.09
CA GLN A 218 -0.05 15.28 -17.74
C GLN A 218 -0.59 16.70 -17.79
N GLU A 219 -1.56 16.99 -16.93
CA GLU A 219 -2.09 18.33 -16.71
C GLU A 219 -2.05 18.66 -15.23
N MET A 220 -2.06 19.94 -14.87
CA MET A 220 -2.17 20.35 -13.48
C MET A 220 -3.63 20.26 -13.02
N GLY A 221 -3.87 19.48 -11.99
CA GLY A 221 -5.23 19.30 -11.43
C GLY A 221 -5.19 19.15 -9.92
N THR A 222 -6.36 19.22 -9.30
CA THR A 222 -6.51 19.02 -7.85
C THR A 222 -7.11 17.64 -7.60
N VAL A 223 -6.48 16.89 -6.70
CA VAL A 223 -6.99 15.64 -6.17
C VAL A 223 -7.27 15.83 -4.69
N LEU A 224 -8.48 15.52 -4.27
CA LEU A 224 -8.88 15.51 -2.87
C LEU A 224 -8.82 14.09 -2.36
N SER A 225 -8.06 13.85 -1.32
CA SER A 225 -7.94 12.54 -0.69
C SER A 225 -7.82 12.66 0.81
N GLY A 226 -8.11 11.58 1.50
CA GLY A 226 -8.04 11.57 2.95
C GLY A 226 -8.53 10.26 3.53
N VAL A 227 -8.68 10.24 4.84
CA VAL A 227 -9.18 9.08 5.57
C VAL A 227 -10.23 9.49 6.59
N MET A 228 -11.26 8.69 6.71
CA MET A 228 -12.25 8.75 7.77
C MET A 228 -12.02 7.59 8.72
N ILE A 229 -11.94 7.88 10.02
CA ILE A 229 -11.85 6.89 11.08
C ILE A 229 -13.13 7.00 11.89
N TYR A 230 -13.87 5.91 12.00
CA TYR A 230 -15.05 5.86 12.85
C TYR A 230 -15.14 4.56 13.63
N GLN A 231 -15.84 4.60 14.76
CA GLN A 231 -16.02 3.47 15.65
C GLN A 231 -17.44 3.40 16.19
N TYR A 232 -17.90 2.16 16.40
CA TYR A 232 -19.19 1.85 17.01
C TYR A 232 -19.11 0.53 17.78
N ASP A 233 -20.15 0.20 18.56
CA ASP A 233 -20.14 -0.99 19.39
C ASP A 233 -20.15 -2.25 18.52
N TYR A 234 -19.17 -3.12 18.78
CA TYR A 234 -19.18 -4.46 18.23
C TYR A 234 -20.14 -5.34 19.05
N LYS A 235 -21.05 -6.01 18.38
CA LYS A 235 -22.03 -6.92 18.96
C LYS A 235 -21.68 -8.36 18.65
N ASP A 236 -21.60 -8.70 17.39
CA ASP A 236 -21.32 -10.04 16.90
C ASP A 236 -20.77 -10.05 15.47
N SER A 237 -20.43 -11.24 14.98
CA SER A 237 -19.80 -11.42 13.66
C SER A 237 -20.70 -11.07 12.47
N SER A 238 -22.02 -10.99 12.65
CA SER A 238 -22.92 -10.59 11.57
C SER A 238 -22.66 -9.16 11.09
N GLN A 239 -22.04 -8.31 11.92
CA GLN A 239 -21.62 -6.96 11.56
C GLN A 239 -20.54 -6.93 10.45
N PHE A 240 -19.83 -8.05 10.22
CA PHE A 240 -18.86 -8.19 9.13
C PHE A 240 -19.43 -8.70 7.82
N VAL A 241 -20.75 -8.87 7.72
CA VAL A 241 -21.42 -9.09 6.44
C VAL A 241 -21.39 -7.78 5.65
N LEU A 242 -21.07 -7.85 4.34
CA LEU A 242 -20.88 -6.68 3.48
C LEU A 242 -22.03 -5.66 3.58
N GLU A 243 -23.28 -6.15 3.50
CA GLU A 243 -24.48 -5.31 3.56
C GLU A 243 -24.60 -4.55 4.88
N ASN A 244 -24.17 -5.14 6.00
CA ASN A 244 -24.21 -4.50 7.31
C ASN A 244 -23.09 -3.44 7.44
N LEU A 245 -21.90 -3.71 6.89
CA LEU A 245 -20.82 -2.73 6.81
C LEU A 245 -21.20 -1.55 5.92
N LEU A 246 -21.89 -1.79 4.79
CA LEU A 246 -22.37 -0.75 3.91
C LEU A 246 -23.44 0.13 4.60
N LYS A 247 -24.39 -0.46 5.30
CA LYS A 247 -25.39 0.28 6.09
C LYS A 247 -24.74 1.15 7.18
N ALA A 248 -23.73 0.61 7.88
CA ALA A 248 -22.99 1.36 8.88
C ALA A 248 -22.21 2.53 8.22
N ARG A 249 -21.57 2.29 7.07
CA ARG A 249 -20.88 3.31 6.28
C ARG A 249 -21.84 4.42 5.86
N ASP A 250 -22.95 4.12 5.23
CA ASP A 250 -23.90 5.12 4.74
C ASP A 250 -24.51 5.94 5.88
N THR A 251 -24.81 5.30 7.01
CA THR A 251 -25.25 5.99 8.22
C THR A 251 -24.18 6.98 8.70
N MET A 252 -22.91 6.53 8.80
CA MET A 252 -21.81 7.37 9.24
C MET A 252 -21.61 8.56 8.28
N LEU A 253 -21.59 8.32 6.96
CA LEU A 253 -21.38 9.33 5.93
C LEU A 253 -22.50 10.40 5.97
N ARG A 254 -23.75 9.97 6.04
CA ARG A 254 -24.92 10.86 6.08
C ARG A 254 -24.84 11.89 7.21
N TYR A 255 -24.37 11.50 8.38
CA TYR A 255 -24.33 12.37 9.56
C TYR A 255 -23.01 13.15 9.72
N ASN A 256 -21.94 12.73 9.09
CA ASN A 256 -20.62 13.29 9.34
C ASN A 256 -19.94 13.91 8.12
N VAL A 257 -20.42 13.66 6.91
CA VAL A 257 -19.79 14.15 5.67
C VAL A 257 -20.83 14.87 4.78
N PRO A 258 -21.37 16.02 5.26
CA PRO A 258 -22.28 16.83 4.45
C PRO A 258 -21.50 17.47 3.28
N HIS A 259 -22.22 17.74 2.19
CA HIS A 259 -21.76 18.54 1.08
C HIS A 259 -22.00 20.04 1.34
N GLU A 260 -21.32 20.92 0.61
CA GLU A 260 -21.58 22.37 0.67
C GLU A 260 -23.01 22.74 0.24
N VAL A 261 -23.56 21.99 -0.71
CA VAL A 261 -24.97 22.13 -1.12
C VAL A 261 -25.86 21.48 -0.06
N GLU A 262 -26.77 22.27 0.50
CA GLU A 262 -27.68 21.84 1.56
C GLU A 262 -28.54 20.62 1.17
N GLY A 263 -28.55 19.62 2.04
CA GLY A 263 -29.29 18.37 1.87
C GLY A 263 -28.58 17.31 1.05
N LEU A 264 -27.34 17.55 0.63
CA LEU A 264 -26.46 16.55 0.07
C LEU A 264 -25.42 16.08 1.09
N TYR A 265 -25.00 14.82 0.97
CA TYR A 265 -23.97 14.19 1.80
C TYR A 265 -23.26 13.12 0.98
N MET A 266 -22.05 12.74 1.41
CA MET A 266 -21.33 11.62 0.79
C MET A 266 -22.10 10.33 1.05
N GLY A 267 -22.36 9.56 0.01
CA GLY A 267 -23.01 8.24 0.05
C GLY A 267 -22.25 7.21 -0.77
N THR A 268 -22.62 5.95 -0.66
CA THR A 268 -22.03 4.87 -1.45
C THR A 268 -22.77 4.72 -2.78
N GLN A 269 -22.04 4.41 -3.86
CA GLN A 269 -22.66 4.03 -5.15
C GLN A 269 -23.00 2.54 -5.14
N TYR A 270 -24.22 2.23 -5.64
CA TYR A 270 -24.75 0.85 -5.69
C TYR A 270 -25.11 0.40 -7.12
N ALA A 271 -24.61 1.13 -8.13
CA ALA A 271 -24.78 0.70 -9.52
C ALA A 271 -24.06 -0.65 -9.73
N GLU A 272 -24.61 -1.52 -10.57
CA GLU A 272 -24.14 -2.88 -10.79
C GLU A 272 -22.63 -2.97 -11.10
N LEU A 273 -22.15 -2.09 -11.99
CA LEU A 273 -20.72 -2.07 -12.41
C LEU A 273 -19.76 -1.62 -11.32
N VAL A 274 -20.22 -0.92 -10.29
CA VAL A 274 -19.40 -0.35 -9.22
C VAL A 274 -19.92 -0.76 -7.84
N TYR A 275 -20.71 -1.84 -7.79
CA TYR A 275 -21.25 -2.34 -6.52
C TYR A 275 -20.07 -2.70 -5.59
N PRO A 276 -20.09 -2.24 -4.33
CA PRO A 276 -18.96 -2.44 -3.43
C PRO A 276 -18.62 -3.91 -3.24
N GLU A 277 -17.32 -4.19 -3.21
CA GLU A 277 -16.77 -5.50 -2.94
C GLU A 277 -16.08 -5.53 -1.59
N GLY A 278 -16.03 -6.73 -0.97
CA GLY A 278 -15.33 -6.89 0.29
C GLY A 278 -14.83 -8.30 0.51
N THR A 279 -13.77 -8.41 1.30
CA THR A 279 -13.13 -9.67 1.63
C THR A 279 -12.51 -9.65 3.03
N ALA A 280 -12.51 -10.82 3.69
CA ALA A 280 -11.77 -10.99 4.93
C ALA A 280 -10.27 -10.90 4.66
N THR A 281 -9.57 -10.13 5.45
CA THR A 281 -8.13 -9.90 5.27
C THR A 281 -7.40 -9.73 6.59
N LYS A 282 -6.08 -9.76 6.53
CA LYS A 282 -5.21 -9.49 7.68
C LYS A 282 -4.33 -8.28 7.39
N ASN A 283 -4.15 -7.44 8.39
CA ASN A 283 -3.09 -6.46 8.39
C ASN A 283 -1.75 -7.17 8.62
N LEU A 284 -0.73 -6.83 7.83
CA LEU A 284 0.56 -7.51 7.88
C LEU A 284 1.39 -7.18 9.13
N LYS A 285 1.22 -6.01 9.75
CA LYS A 285 2.05 -5.56 10.87
C LYS A 285 1.52 -5.90 12.25
N GLY A 286 0.22 -6.00 12.41
CA GLY A 286 -0.40 -6.10 13.73
C GLY A 286 -1.12 -7.40 14.02
N ASN A 287 -1.10 -8.37 13.12
CA ASN A 287 -1.96 -9.57 13.19
C ASN A 287 -3.45 -9.23 13.40
N VAL A 288 -3.86 -8.03 13.00
CA VAL A 288 -5.24 -7.59 13.08
C VAL A 288 -6.01 -8.21 11.94
N SER A 289 -6.93 -9.10 12.27
CA SER A 289 -7.88 -9.65 11.31
C SER A 289 -9.07 -8.72 11.16
N GLY A 290 -9.56 -8.57 9.95
CA GLY A 290 -10.67 -7.68 9.65
C GLY A 290 -11.27 -7.93 8.28
N TYR A 291 -11.98 -6.94 7.79
CA TYR A 291 -12.68 -6.97 6.53
C TYR A 291 -12.30 -5.76 5.68
N GLU A 292 -11.77 -6.01 4.52
CA GLU A 292 -11.47 -5.00 3.51
C GLU A 292 -12.71 -4.75 2.65
N MET A 293 -12.99 -3.50 2.33
CA MET A 293 -14.12 -3.11 1.50
C MET A 293 -13.70 -2.02 0.52
N ARG A 294 -14.06 -2.15 -0.74
CA ARG A 294 -13.78 -1.22 -1.83
C ARG A 294 -15.06 -0.84 -2.56
N GLY A 295 -15.10 0.36 -3.10
CA GLY A 295 -16.22 0.82 -3.89
C GLY A 295 -16.10 2.28 -4.29
N MET A 296 -17.18 2.80 -4.86
CA MET A 296 -17.29 4.18 -5.29
C MET A 296 -18.22 4.96 -4.35
N PHE A 297 -17.92 6.23 -4.15
CA PHE A 297 -18.83 7.15 -3.47
C PHE A 297 -19.36 8.24 -4.44
N GLN A 298 -20.46 8.83 -4.08
CA GLN A 298 -21.04 10.00 -4.74
C GLN A 298 -21.70 10.90 -3.68
N PHE A 299 -21.98 12.13 -4.02
CA PHE A 299 -22.84 12.94 -3.17
C PHE A 299 -24.30 12.71 -3.52
N THR A 300 -25.12 12.43 -2.53
CA THR A 300 -26.52 12.03 -2.65
C THR A 300 -27.37 12.72 -1.57
N GLY A 301 -28.68 12.61 -1.65
CA GLY A 301 -29.64 13.20 -0.72
C GLY A 301 -30.85 13.71 -1.45
N LYS A 302 -31.12 15.03 -1.42
CA LYS A 302 -32.25 15.66 -2.17
C LYS A 302 -32.09 15.54 -3.71
N ALA A 303 -30.83 15.36 -4.17
CA ALA A 303 -30.46 15.11 -5.56
C ALA A 303 -29.22 14.25 -5.61
N VAL A 304 -28.87 13.72 -6.78
CA VAL A 304 -27.60 13.07 -7.03
C VAL A 304 -26.65 14.10 -7.66
N HIS A 305 -25.47 14.26 -7.08
CA HIS A 305 -24.44 15.13 -7.62
C HIS A 305 -23.45 14.30 -8.45
N THR A 306 -22.93 14.88 -9.53
CA THR A 306 -22.00 14.19 -10.45
C THR A 306 -20.61 13.98 -9.88
N THR A 307 -20.26 14.63 -8.77
CA THR A 307 -18.96 14.47 -8.10
C THR A 307 -18.96 13.20 -7.29
N GLY A 308 -17.91 12.42 -7.43
CA GLY A 308 -17.71 11.16 -6.71
C GLY A 308 -16.28 10.69 -6.84
N GLY A 309 -15.99 9.53 -6.29
CA GLY A 309 -14.65 8.97 -6.32
C GLY A 309 -14.59 7.58 -5.73
N ALA A 310 -13.38 7.11 -5.50
CA ALA A 310 -13.13 5.80 -4.94
C ALA A 310 -13.00 5.85 -3.41
N PHE A 311 -13.39 4.76 -2.75
CA PHE A 311 -13.04 4.51 -1.36
C PHE A 311 -12.43 3.14 -1.17
N TRP A 312 -11.54 3.04 -0.17
CA TRP A 312 -10.92 1.79 0.26
C TRP A 312 -10.93 1.76 1.78
N ALA A 313 -11.61 0.79 2.37
CA ALA A 313 -11.86 0.73 3.80
C ALA A 313 -11.38 -0.59 4.41
N PHE A 314 -10.96 -0.53 5.68
CA PHE A 314 -10.61 -1.68 6.49
C PHE A 314 -11.36 -1.61 7.82
N HIS A 315 -12.06 -2.70 8.15
CA HIS A 315 -12.88 -2.84 9.35
C HIS A 315 -12.30 -3.92 10.25
N PHE A 316 -12.20 -3.65 11.54
CA PHE A 316 -11.72 -4.63 12.53
C PHE A 316 -12.27 -4.36 13.93
N VAL A 317 -12.22 -5.36 14.80
CA VAL A 317 -12.59 -5.19 16.20
C VAL A 317 -11.35 -4.85 17.02
N HIS A 318 -11.38 -3.73 17.72
CA HIS A 318 -10.31 -3.36 18.63
C HIS A 318 -10.25 -4.33 19.82
N PRO A 319 -9.13 -4.99 20.10
CA PRO A 319 -9.08 -6.10 21.04
C PRO A 319 -9.38 -5.67 22.48
N THR A 320 -9.04 -4.44 22.87
CA THR A 320 -9.25 -3.92 24.23
C THR A 320 -10.62 -3.26 24.38
N THR A 321 -10.96 -2.30 23.51
CA THR A 321 -12.19 -1.50 23.64
C THR A 321 -13.44 -2.22 23.16
N LYS A 322 -13.28 -3.33 22.44
CA LYS A 322 -14.38 -4.08 21.82
C LYS A 322 -15.26 -3.23 20.87
N LYS A 323 -14.69 -2.15 20.34
CA LYS A 323 -15.34 -1.35 19.31
C LYS A 323 -15.00 -1.93 17.93
N LEU A 324 -15.95 -1.89 17.02
CA LEU A 324 -15.66 -2.06 15.60
C LEU A 324 -15.14 -0.71 15.08
N ILE A 325 -13.92 -0.72 14.59
CA ILE A 325 -13.24 0.45 14.00
C ILE A 325 -13.21 0.28 12.49
N CYS A 326 -13.52 1.35 11.77
CA CYS A 326 -13.33 1.45 10.34
C CYS A 326 -12.34 2.56 10.02
N ILE A 327 -11.40 2.26 9.13
CA ILE A 327 -10.51 3.21 8.49
C ILE A 327 -10.88 3.22 7.01
N SER A 328 -11.52 4.29 6.56
CA SER A 328 -12.04 4.43 5.19
C SER A 328 -11.32 5.55 4.46
N GLY A 329 -10.35 5.20 3.64
CA GLY A 329 -9.74 6.15 2.71
C GLY A 329 -10.68 6.53 1.58
N TYR A 330 -10.53 7.75 1.06
CA TYR A 330 -11.28 8.24 -0.09
C TYR A 330 -10.37 9.05 -1.02
N VAL A 331 -10.67 9.02 -2.30
CA VAL A 331 -10.04 9.87 -3.31
C VAL A 331 -11.11 10.39 -4.27
N ASP A 332 -11.10 11.71 -4.45
CA ASP A 332 -11.89 12.45 -5.44
C ASP A 332 -10.90 13.08 -6.41
N ALA A 333 -10.89 12.57 -7.62
CA ALA A 333 -10.03 13.02 -8.70
C ALA A 333 -10.81 12.99 -10.02
N PRO A 334 -10.41 13.80 -11.02
CA PRO A 334 -11.01 13.73 -12.33
C PRO A 334 -11.06 12.30 -12.87
N SER A 335 -12.19 11.90 -13.47
CA SER A 335 -12.44 10.53 -13.96
C SER A 335 -11.42 10.02 -14.99
N THR A 336 -10.73 10.94 -15.65
CA THR A 336 -9.64 10.63 -16.59
C THR A 336 -8.29 10.46 -15.94
N THR A 337 -8.19 10.61 -14.62
CA THR A 337 -6.93 10.52 -13.87
C THR A 337 -6.60 9.06 -13.55
N SER A 338 -5.33 8.68 -13.66
CA SER A 338 -4.87 7.41 -13.10
C SER A 338 -4.96 7.44 -11.57
N TRP A 339 -5.73 6.53 -10.98
CA TRP A 339 -5.96 6.47 -9.54
C TRP A 339 -4.97 5.56 -8.81
N THR A 340 -4.13 4.82 -9.53
CA THR A 340 -3.23 3.81 -8.94
C THR A 340 -2.40 4.38 -7.79
N HIS A 341 -1.78 5.54 -7.97
CA HIS A 341 -0.97 6.17 -6.93
C HIS A 341 -1.79 6.49 -5.66
N TYR A 342 -2.96 7.11 -5.82
CA TYR A 342 -3.81 7.51 -4.70
C TYR A 342 -4.40 6.31 -3.97
N LEU A 343 -4.84 5.29 -4.70
CA LEU A 343 -5.34 4.05 -4.10
C LEU A 343 -4.24 3.32 -3.31
N ARG A 344 -2.99 3.37 -3.77
CA ARG A 344 -1.85 2.84 -3.02
C ARG A 344 -1.58 3.62 -1.72
N GLU A 345 -1.77 4.95 -1.72
CA GLU A 345 -1.71 5.75 -0.49
C GLU A 345 -2.81 5.32 0.50
N LEU A 346 -4.06 5.17 0.04
CA LEU A 346 -5.15 4.68 0.89
C LEU A 346 -4.88 3.27 1.43
N GLN A 347 -4.38 2.37 0.59
CA GLN A 347 -3.97 1.03 0.99
C GLN A 347 -2.88 1.08 2.07
N ALA A 348 -1.86 1.91 1.89
CA ALA A 348 -0.77 2.08 2.84
C ALA A 348 -1.26 2.53 4.23
N VAL A 349 -2.24 3.43 4.28
CA VAL A 349 -2.82 3.90 5.55
C VAL A 349 -3.40 2.74 6.35
N TRP A 350 -4.33 1.98 5.80
CA TRP A 350 -4.96 0.91 6.57
C TRP A 350 -4.04 -0.32 6.76
N LYS A 351 -3.11 -0.60 5.83
CA LYS A 351 -2.06 -1.63 6.00
C LYS A 351 -1.09 -1.29 7.14
N SER A 352 -0.96 -0.02 7.49
CA SER A 352 -0.06 0.44 8.55
C SER A 352 -0.65 0.37 9.96
N VAL A 353 -1.92 -0.02 10.11
CA VAL A 353 -2.63 -0.07 11.39
C VAL A 353 -1.89 -0.91 12.42
N GLU A 354 -1.66 -0.33 13.58
CA GLU A 354 -1.11 -0.99 14.75
C GLU A 354 -1.99 -0.66 15.98
N ILE A 355 -2.30 -1.66 16.81
CA ILE A 355 -3.03 -1.44 18.07
C ILE A 355 -2.06 -0.85 19.07
N VAL A 356 -2.47 0.27 19.69
CA VAL A 356 -1.70 0.87 20.79
C VAL A 356 -1.97 0.07 22.07
N LYS A 357 -0.90 -0.37 22.73
CA LYS A 357 -0.97 -1.11 23.99
C LYS A 357 -1.24 -0.20 25.17
#